data_fe52cc150c844031d4d1a367f783d8ed
#
_entry.id   fe52cc150c844031d4d1a367f783d8ed
#
_cell.length_a   1.000
_cell.length_b   1.000
_cell.length_c   1.000
_cell.angle_alpha   90.00
_cell.angle_beta   90.00
_cell.angle_gamma   90.00
#
_symmetry.space_group_name_H-M   'P 1'
#
loop_
_entity.id
_entity.type
_entity.pdbx_description
1 polymer ?
#
loop_
_entity_poly.entity_id
_entity_poly.type
_entity_poly.pdbx_seq_one_letter_code
_entity_poly.pdbx_strand_id
1 'polypeptide(L)'
;MTALPIVETQAGDVSAYIPTNIISITDGQIFLESELFFSGQRPAVNVGLSVSRVGGDAQTKAMKKAAGAIRLELAQYREMEVFSQFSSDLDETTKHQLRYGQGLMQLLRQEQYHPWKTYEQVVLLTAALNHLLEDVPVKQIPEVARGLARMATDTLHDVCLEIQQTGELSDANKEKILSESKKYIAAALKK
;
A
#
# COMPACT_ATOMS: atom_id res chain seq x y z
N MET A 1 8.13 -22.15 12.65
CA MET A 1 9.16 -22.00 11.60
C MET A 1 8.46 -21.57 10.32
N THR A 2 8.94 -20.51 9.65
CA THR A 2 8.38 -20.04 8.36
C THR A 2 9.39 -20.31 7.26
N ALA A 3 8.95 -20.88 6.15
CA ALA A 3 9.77 -21.10 4.95
C ALA A 3 9.22 -20.26 3.79
N LEU A 4 10.10 -19.58 3.08
CA LEU A 4 9.78 -18.79 1.89
C LEU A 4 10.52 -19.37 0.68
N PRO A 5 9.98 -20.41 0.02
CA PRO A 5 10.58 -20.94 -1.18
C PRO A 5 10.45 -19.94 -2.33
N ILE A 6 11.52 -19.82 -3.13
CA ILE A 6 11.52 -18.97 -4.33
C ILE A 6 11.39 -19.88 -5.53
N VAL A 7 10.43 -19.59 -6.39
CA VAL A 7 10.14 -20.34 -7.61
C VAL A 7 10.12 -19.38 -8.79
N GLU A 8 10.89 -19.71 -9.82
CA GLU A 8 10.91 -18.97 -11.07
C GLU A 8 9.73 -19.40 -11.97
N THR A 9 9.05 -18.43 -12.56
CA THR A 9 8.04 -18.65 -13.59
C THR A 9 8.62 -18.30 -14.97
N GLN A 10 8.41 -19.15 -15.96
CA GLN A 10 8.79 -18.83 -17.33
C GLN A 10 7.74 -17.89 -17.94
N ALA A 11 8.17 -16.72 -18.41
CA ALA A 11 7.29 -15.70 -19.00
C ALA A 11 6.08 -15.32 -18.12
N GLY A 12 6.20 -15.42 -16.80
CA GLY A 12 5.09 -15.11 -15.87
C GLY A 12 3.99 -16.18 -15.80
N ASP A 13 4.18 -17.34 -16.44
CA ASP A 13 3.18 -18.41 -16.44
C ASP A 13 3.11 -19.10 -15.08
N VAL A 14 2.10 -18.75 -14.30
CA VAL A 14 1.78 -19.38 -13.00
C VAL A 14 0.96 -20.66 -13.15
N SER A 15 0.42 -20.95 -14.34
CA SER A 15 -0.37 -22.13 -14.63
C SER A 15 0.48 -23.36 -14.97
N ALA A 16 1.79 -23.18 -15.16
CA ALA A 16 2.72 -24.27 -15.38
C ALA A 16 2.75 -25.25 -14.19
N TYR A 17 3.18 -26.48 -14.42
CA TYR A 17 3.12 -27.58 -13.46
C TYR A 17 3.79 -27.27 -12.11
N ILE A 18 5.02 -26.74 -12.14
CA ILE A 18 5.78 -26.45 -10.91
C ILE A 18 5.14 -25.30 -10.10
N PRO A 19 4.88 -24.10 -10.67
CA PRO A 19 4.21 -23.03 -9.95
C PRO A 19 2.86 -23.46 -9.36
N THR A 20 2.03 -24.16 -10.12
CA THR A 20 0.72 -24.64 -9.67
C THR A 20 0.83 -25.55 -8.46
N ASN A 21 1.77 -26.52 -8.47
CA ASN A 21 1.99 -27.40 -7.34
C ASN A 21 2.46 -26.64 -6.11
N ILE A 22 3.39 -25.71 -6.24
CA ILE A 22 3.89 -24.92 -5.11
C ILE A 22 2.78 -24.07 -4.51
N ILE A 23 1.97 -23.39 -5.33
CA ILE A 23 0.82 -22.61 -4.88
C ILE A 23 -0.20 -23.49 -4.12
N SER A 24 -0.40 -24.72 -4.57
CA SER A 24 -1.35 -25.64 -3.92
C SER A 24 -0.86 -26.16 -2.57
N ILE A 25 0.44 -26.32 -2.38
CA ILE A 25 1.07 -26.86 -1.17
C ILE A 25 1.27 -25.78 -0.10
N THR A 26 1.53 -24.54 -0.52
CA THR A 26 1.82 -23.42 0.40
C THR A 26 0.55 -22.68 0.83
N ASP A 27 0.65 -21.90 1.91
CA ASP A 27 -0.46 -21.09 2.43
C ASP A 27 -0.65 -19.76 1.66
N GLY A 28 -0.06 -19.64 0.49
CA GLY A 28 -0.18 -18.48 -0.37
C GLY A 28 1.10 -18.21 -1.15
N GLN A 29 1.09 -17.15 -1.91
CA GLN A 29 2.21 -16.71 -2.74
C GLN A 29 2.35 -15.19 -2.75
N ILE A 30 3.58 -14.73 -2.85
CA ILE A 30 3.92 -13.35 -3.22
C ILE A 30 4.34 -13.39 -4.69
N PHE A 31 3.52 -12.82 -5.57
CA PHE A 31 3.78 -12.81 -7.00
C PHE A 31 4.53 -11.56 -7.40
N LEU A 32 5.73 -11.74 -7.98
CA LEU A 32 6.55 -10.66 -8.50
C LEU A 32 6.41 -10.59 -10.03
N GLU A 33 6.17 -9.40 -10.55
CA GLU A 33 5.86 -9.16 -11.96
C GLU A 33 6.94 -8.30 -12.62
N SER A 34 7.46 -8.77 -13.75
CA SER A 34 8.53 -8.06 -14.46
C SER A 34 8.08 -6.70 -14.97
N GLU A 35 6.83 -6.57 -15.41
CA GLU A 35 6.28 -5.30 -15.89
C GLU A 35 6.25 -4.25 -14.79
N LEU A 36 5.85 -4.63 -13.57
CA LEU A 36 5.90 -3.74 -12.40
C LEU A 36 7.34 -3.34 -12.08
N PHE A 37 8.30 -4.26 -12.19
CA PHE A 37 9.70 -3.95 -11.95
C PHE A 37 10.23 -2.92 -12.94
N PHE A 38 9.97 -3.12 -14.24
CA PHE A 38 10.41 -2.22 -15.30
C PHE A 38 9.70 -0.86 -15.27
N SER A 39 8.45 -0.81 -14.82
CA SER A 39 7.73 0.45 -14.57
C SER A 39 8.25 1.22 -13.34
N GLY A 40 9.20 0.64 -12.60
CA GLY A 40 9.79 1.23 -11.40
C GLY A 40 9.02 0.98 -10.12
N GLN A 41 8.01 0.10 -10.13
CA GLN A 41 7.35 -0.36 -8.91
C GLN A 41 8.26 -1.36 -8.18
N ARG A 42 8.79 -0.96 -7.04
CA ARG A 42 9.71 -1.78 -6.23
C ARG A 42 9.32 -1.72 -4.76
N PRO A 43 9.07 -2.89 -4.11
CA PRO A 43 9.08 -4.23 -4.68
C PRO A 43 8.00 -4.42 -5.77
N ALA A 44 8.30 -5.28 -6.75
CA ALA A 44 7.44 -5.51 -7.91
C ALA A 44 6.30 -6.50 -7.59
N VAL A 45 5.65 -6.32 -6.45
CA VAL A 45 4.60 -7.21 -5.95
C VAL A 45 3.27 -6.90 -6.62
N ASN A 46 2.73 -7.89 -7.33
CA ASN A 46 1.37 -7.83 -7.80
C ASN A 46 0.41 -8.17 -6.66
N VAL A 47 -0.24 -7.14 -6.10
CA VAL A 47 -1.16 -7.28 -4.95
C VAL A 47 -2.41 -8.10 -5.30
N GLY A 48 -2.86 -8.06 -6.55
CA GLY A 48 -4.03 -8.80 -7.02
C GLY A 48 -3.79 -10.31 -7.08
N LEU A 49 -2.63 -10.72 -7.62
CA LEU A 49 -2.24 -12.12 -7.78
C LEU A 49 -1.57 -12.72 -6.53
N SER A 50 -1.11 -11.88 -5.61
CA SER A 50 -0.56 -12.32 -4.34
C SER A 50 -1.70 -12.70 -3.38
N VAL A 51 -1.57 -13.85 -2.75
CA VAL A 51 -2.58 -14.39 -1.82
C VAL A 51 -1.90 -14.89 -0.55
N SER A 52 -2.53 -14.66 0.59
CA SER A 52 -2.18 -15.33 1.84
C SER A 52 -3.46 -15.86 2.47
N ARG A 53 -3.51 -17.18 2.70
CA ARG A 53 -4.67 -17.84 3.33
C ARG A 53 -4.75 -17.53 4.83
N VAL A 54 -3.60 -17.30 5.46
CA VAL A 54 -3.48 -17.04 6.90
C VAL A 54 -3.09 -15.62 7.25
N GLY A 55 -2.71 -14.80 6.26
CA GLY A 55 -2.19 -13.45 6.47
C GLY A 55 -3.15 -12.53 7.18
N GLY A 56 -4.44 -12.68 6.93
CA GLY A 56 -5.48 -11.94 7.64
C GLY A 56 -5.45 -12.18 9.15
N ASP A 57 -5.21 -13.40 9.58
CA ASP A 57 -5.18 -13.74 11.01
C ASP A 57 -3.85 -13.38 11.67
N ALA A 58 -2.78 -13.34 10.89
CA ALA A 58 -1.46 -12.92 11.35
C ALA A 58 -1.30 -11.40 11.51
N GLN A 59 -2.17 -10.59 10.88
CA GLN A 59 -2.13 -9.14 11.01
C GLN A 59 -2.60 -8.67 12.38
N THR A 60 -1.97 -7.61 12.89
CA THR A 60 -2.51 -6.87 14.04
C THR A 60 -3.87 -6.25 13.69
N LYS A 61 -4.72 -6.01 14.68
CA LYS A 61 -6.02 -5.34 14.47
C LYS A 61 -5.84 -3.95 13.85
N ALA A 62 -4.80 -3.21 14.26
CA ALA A 62 -4.45 -1.91 13.69
C ALA A 62 -4.16 -2.02 12.18
N MET A 63 -3.36 -3.01 11.75
CA MET A 63 -3.05 -3.21 10.34
C MET A 63 -4.29 -3.64 9.55
N LYS A 64 -5.11 -4.57 10.07
CA LYS A 64 -6.37 -4.96 9.42
C LYS A 64 -7.28 -3.75 9.17
N LYS A 65 -7.38 -2.86 10.18
CA LYS A 65 -8.21 -1.65 10.09
C LYS A 65 -7.64 -0.63 9.10
N ALA A 66 -6.32 -0.46 9.10
CA ALA A 66 -5.63 0.50 8.22
C ALA A 66 -5.54 0.03 6.77
N ALA A 67 -5.35 -1.27 6.50
CA ALA A 67 -5.08 -1.80 5.17
C ALA A 67 -6.29 -2.45 4.48
N GLY A 68 -7.44 -2.54 5.16
CA GLY A 68 -8.55 -3.38 4.72
C GLY A 68 -9.07 -3.10 3.31
N ALA A 69 -9.09 -1.85 2.88
CA ALA A 69 -9.60 -1.46 1.56
C ALA A 69 -8.54 -1.45 0.45
N ILE A 70 -7.24 -1.52 0.77
CA ILE A 70 -6.17 -1.26 -0.22
C ILE A 70 -6.21 -2.19 -1.44
N ARG A 71 -6.57 -3.45 -1.25
CA ARG A 71 -6.66 -4.42 -2.37
C ARG A 71 -7.77 -4.05 -3.35
N LEU A 72 -8.91 -3.61 -2.82
CA LEU A 72 -10.06 -3.19 -3.64
C LEU A 72 -9.72 -1.92 -4.41
N GLU A 73 -9.13 -0.92 -3.74
CA GLU A 73 -8.72 0.33 -4.36
C GLU A 73 -7.70 0.12 -5.50
N LEU A 74 -6.71 -0.75 -5.27
CA LEU A 74 -5.72 -1.09 -6.29
C LEU A 74 -6.30 -1.91 -7.44
N ALA A 75 -7.30 -2.77 -7.19
CA ALA A 75 -8.00 -3.49 -8.25
C ALA A 75 -8.79 -2.53 -9.13
N GLN A 76 -9.55 -1.61 -8.53
CA GLN A 76 -10.28 -0.57 -9.25
C GLN A 76 -9.34 0.33 -10.08
N TYR A 77 -8.21 0.74 -9.49
CA TYR A 77 -7.21 1.50 -10.21
C TYR A 77 -6.72 0.79 -11.47
N ARG A 78 -6.40 -0.53 -11.37
CA ARG A 78 -5.92 -1.31 -12.51
C ARG A 78 -6.95 -1.43 -13.62
N GLU A 79 -8.22 -1.65 -13.28
CA GLU A 79 -9.30 -1.68 -14.27
C GLU A 79 -9.41 -0.34 -15.02
N MET A 80 -9.33 0.76 -14.28
CA MET A 80 -9.38 2.10 -14.87
C MET A 80 -8.13 2.43 -15.67
N GLU A 81 -6.96 2.00 -15.24
CA GLU A 81 -5.70 2.19 -15.97
C GLU A 81 -5.75 1.51 -17.35
N VAL A 82 -6.24 0.27 -17.40
CA VAL A 82 -6.45 -0.44 -18.68
C VAL A 82 -7.47 0.29 -19.54
N PHE A 83 -8.60 0.71 -18.97
CA PHE A 83 -9.63 1.44 -19.71
C PHE A 83 -9.13 2.78 -20.25
N SER A 84 -8.29 3.49 -19.49
CA SER A 84 -7.74 4.77 -19.88
C SER A 84 -6.82 4.72 -21.11
N GLN A 85 -6.23 3.56 -21.40
CA GLN A 85 -5.40 3.37 -22.60
C GLN A 85 -6.21 3.36 -23.90
N PHE A 86 -7.50 3.07 -23.82
CA PHE A 86 -8.40 2.97 -24.98
C PHE A 86 -9.31 4.18 -25.15
N SER A 87 -9.40 5.07 -24.18
CA SER A 87 -10.28 6.24 -24.20
C SER A 87 -9.46 7.53 -24.29
N SER A 88 -9.74 8.31 -25.32
CA SER A 88 -9.11 9.63 -25.52
C SER A 88 -9.70 10.72 -24.64
N ASP A 89 -10.96 10.60 -24.22
CA ASP A 89 -11.67 11.55 -23.36
C ASP A 89 -12.12 10.87 -22.06
N LEU A 90 -11.35 11.11 -21.01
CA LEU A 90 -11.71 10.70 -19.67
C LEU A 90 -12.47 11.82 -18.95
N ASP A 91 -13.54 11.49 -18.27
CA ASP A 91 -14.23 12.40 -17.37
C ASP A 91 -13.37 12.75 -16.14
N GLU A 92 -13.70 13.85 -15.47
CA GLU A 92 -12.92 14.32 -14.32
C GLU A 92 -12.93 13.34 -13.15
N THR A 93 -14.00 12.57 -12.98
CA THR A 93 -14.13 11.55 -11.94
C THR A 93 -13.12 10.43 -12.18
N THR A 94 -13.04 9.93 -13.40
CA THR A 94 -12.07 8.88 -13.79
C THR A 94 -10.63 9.37 -13.66
N LYS A 95 -10.35 10.62 -14.07
CA LYS A 95 -9.01 11.22 -13.88
C LYS A 95 -8.62 11.33 -12.41
N HIS A 96 -9.59 11.67 -11.56
CA HIS A 96 -9.36 11.76 -10.12
C HIS A 96 -9.04 10.39 -9.51
N GLN A 97 -9.82 9.36 -9.86
CA GLN A 97 -9.58 7.98 -9.41
C GLN A 97 -8.24 7.43 -9.90
N LEU A 98 -7.84 7.75 -11.16
CA LEU A 98 -6.52 7.37 -11.67
C LEU A 98 -5.40 8.04 -10.88
N ARG A 99 -5.50 9.34 -10.57
CA ARG A 99 -4.52 10.05 -9.75
C ARG A 99 -4.40 9.47 -8.35
N TYR A 100 -5.53 9.17 -7.73
CA TYR A 100 -5.59 8.51 -6.42
C TYR A 100 -4.89 7.15 -6.44
N GLY A 101 -5.22 6.28 -7.40
CA GLY A 101 -4.59 4.96 -7.53
C GLY A 101 -3.09 5.04 -7.83
N GLN A 102 -2.66 5.99 -8.69
CA GLN A 102 -1.23 6.26 -8.91
C GLN A 102 -0.54 6.69 -7.61
N GLY A 103 -1.22 7.49 -6.80
CA GLY A 103 -0.76 7.88 -5.47
C GLY A 103 -0.55 6.69 -4.54
N LEU A 104 -1.50 5.78 -4.49
CA LEU A 104 -1.38 4.54 -3.72
C LEU A 104 -0.21 3.68 -4.21
N MET A 105 -0.03 3.54 -5.53
CA MET A 105 1.11 2.82 -6.10
C MET A 105 2.44 3.46 -5.73
N GLN A 106 2.54 4.79 -5.70
CA GLN A 106 3.75 5.49 -5.25
C GLN A 106 4.02 5.29 -3.76
N LEU A 107 2.96 5.30 -2.93
CA LEU A 107 3.08 5.06 -1.49
C LEU A 107 3.61 3.66 -1.18
N LEU A 108 3.24 2.67 -1.99
CA LEU A 108 3.68 1.28 -1.83
C LEU A 108 5.11 1.02 -2.32
N ARG A 109 5.77 1.99 -2.93
CA ARG A 109 7.19 1.87 -3.26
C ARG A 109 8.03 1.93 -1.99
N GLN A 110 8.99 1.04 -1.90
CA GLN A 110 9.87 0.92 -0.76
C GLN A 110 11.32 0.81 -1.22
N GLU A 111 12.19 1.60 -0.61
CA GLU A 111 13.62 1.52 -0.86
C GLU A 111 14.19 0.22 -0.26
N GLN A 112 15.18 -0.35 -0.92
CA GLN A 112 15.86 -1.56 -0.43
C GLN A 112 16.53 -1.26 0.92
N TYR A 113 16.37 -2.17 1.88
CA TYR A 113 16.89 -2.06 3.25
C TYR A 113 16.29 -0.94 4.11
N HIS A 114 15.22 -0.29 3.67
CA HIS A 114 14.48 0.73 4.42
C HIS A 114 13.02 0.33 4.69
N PRO A 115 12.78 -0.73 5.49
CA PRO A 115 11.42 -1.16 5.81
C PRO A 115 10.74 -0.15 6.74
N TRP A 116 9.47 0.12 6.47
CA TRP A 116 8.62 0.89 7.38
C TRP A 116 8.29 0.09 8.63
N LYS A 117 8.32 0.73 9.79
CA LYS A 117 7.83 0.15 11.04
C LYS A 117 6.32 -0.04 10.97
N THR A 118 5.78 -0.98 11.74
CA THR A 118 4.34 -1.31 11.69
C THR A 118 3.45 -0.07 11.94
N TYR A 119 3.76 0.75 12.93
CA TYR A 119 3.00 1.96 13.23
C TYR A 119 3.09 3.01 12.12
N GLU A 120 4.26 3.13 11.46
CA GLU A 120 4.43 4.02 10.31
C GLU A 120 3.54 3.56 9.15
N GLN A 121 3.50 2.26 8.86
CA GLN A 121 2.62 1.69 7.85
C GLN A 121 1.14 1.96 8.18
N VAL A 122 0.72 1.79 9.44
CA VAL A 122 -0.65 2.06 9.89
C VAL A 122 -1.00 3.54 9.68
N VAL A 123 -0.11 4.46 10.04
CA VAL A 123 -0.33 5.91 9.85
C VAL A 123 -0.44 6.26 8.37
N LEU A 124 0.50 5.79 7.54
CA LEU A 124 0.54 6.06 6.11
C LEU A 124 -0.70 5.50 5.39
N LEU A 125 -1.05 4.25 5.65
CA LEU A 125 -2.23 3.61 5.05
C LEU A 125 -3.53 4.25 5.54
N THR A 126 -3.61 4.62 6.82
CA THR A 126 -4.78 5.33 7.35
C THR A 126 -4.96 6.68 6.66
N ALA A 127 -3.90 7.45 6.46
CA ALA A 127 -3.96 8.73 5.74
C ALA A 127 -4.35 8.54 4.27
N ALA A 128 -3.72 7.59 3.58
CA ALA A 128 -3.93 7.34 2.16
C ALA A 128 -5.35 6.84 1.85
N LEU A 129 -5.83 5.84 2.59
CA LEU A 129 -7.16 5.24 2.39
C LEU A 129 -8.31 6.12 2.93
N ASN A 130 -8.01 7.24 3.59
CA ASN A 130 -8.98 8.30 3.88
C ASN A 130 -8.76 9.53 2.97
N HIS A 131 -8.20 9.31 1.78
CA HIS A 131 -8.11 10.29 0.69
C HIS A 131 -7.28 11.56 0.99
N LEU A 132 -6.45 11.55 2.03
CA LEU A 132 -5.65 12.73 2.39
C LEU A 132 -4.50 13.02 1.42
N LEU A 133 -4.12 12.07 0.56
CA LEU A 133 -3.04 12.21 -0.40
C LEU A 133 -3.50 12.58 -1.82
N GLU A 134 -4.80 12.75 -2.06
CA GLU A 134 -5.37 12.99 -3.40
C GLU A 134 -4.86 14.28 -4.06
N ASP A 135 -4.73 15.34 -3.27
CA ASP A 135 -4.25 16.64 -3.75
C ASP A 135 -2.72 16.72 -3.83
N VAL A 136 -2.02 15.69 -3.35
CA VAL A 136 -0.56 15.65 -3.38
C VAL A 136 -0.09 15.23 -4.78
N PRO A 137 0.78 16.01 -5.45
CA PRO A 137 1.36 15.59 -6.71
C PRO A 137 2.04 14.24 -6.58
N VAL A 138 1.76 13.31 -7.50
CA VAL A 138 2.21 11.90 -7.44
C VAL A 138 3.72 11.78 -7.19
N LYS A 139 4.51 12.68 -7.79
CA LYS A 139 5.98 12.70 -7.60
C LYS A 139 6.44 13.10 -6.20
N GLN A 140 5.60 13.82 -5.45
CA GLN A 140 5.90 14.29 -4.09
C GLN A 140 5.45 13.30 -3.01
N ILE A 141 4.63 12.31 -3.35
CA ILE A 141 4.11 11.33 -2.39
C ILE A 141 5.21 10.63 -1.58
N PRO A 142 6.33 10.17 -2.17
CA PRO A 142 7.39 9.53 -1.38
C PRO A 142 8.01 10.46 -0.33
N GLU A 143 8.14 11.75 -0.63
CA GLU A 143 8.65 12.75 0.31
C GLU A 143 7.64 13.04 1.41
N VAL A 144 6.37 13.25 1.03
CA VAL A 144 5.26 13.45 1.98
C VAL A 144 5.11 12.23 2.90
N ALA A 145 5.21 11.02 2.38
CA ALA A 145 5.15 9.79 3.18
C ALA A 145 6.28 9.73 4.22
N ARG A 146 7.53 10.02 3.83
CA ARG A 146 8.65 10.10 4.79
C ARG A 146 8.41 11.18 5.86
N GLY A 147 7.86 12.31 5.47
CA GLY A 147 7.52 13.36 6.39
C GLY A 147 6.38 13.01 7.35
N LEU A 148 5.34 12.33 6.86
CA LEU A 148 4.25 11.80 7.69
C LEU A 148 4.75 10.77 8.71
N ALA A 149 5.66 9.88 8.31
CA ALA A 149 6.27 8.91 9.23
C ALA A 149 7.07 9.59 10.33
N ARG A 150 7.85 10.64 10.00
CA ARG A 150 8.56 11.46 11.00
C ARG A 150 7.59 12.20 11.92
N MET A 151 6.60 12.88 11.35
CA MET A 151 5.57 13.57 12.11
C MET A 151 4.87 12.61 13.08
N ALA A 152 4.55 11.38 12.65
CA ALA A 152 3.95 10.37 13.50
C ALA A 152 4.85 10.04 14.71
N THR A 153 6.15 9.90 14.51
CA THR A 153 7.11 9.64 15.59
C THR A 153 7.21 10.82 16.53
N ASP A 154 7.19 12.06 16.02
CA ASP A 154 7.43 13.27 16.81
C ASP A 154 6.17 13.77 17.53
N THR A 155 5.02 13.72 16.85
CA THR A 155 3.77 14.35 17.32
C THR A 155 2.76 13.33 17.86
N LEU A 156 2.76 12.11 17.32
CA LEU A 156 1.82 11.03 17.68
C LEU A 156 2.52 9.89 18.42
N HIS A 157 3.56 10.22 19.20
CA HIS A 157 4.38 9.23 19.89
C HIS A 157 3.55 8.24 20.73
N ASP A 158 2.58 8.76 21.50
CA ASP A 158 1.71 7.93 22.34
C ASP A 158 0.86 6.96 21.50
N VAL A 159 0.33 7.43 20.36
CA VAL A 159 -0.43 6.61 19.43
C VAL A 159 0.44 5.52 18.80
N CYS A 160 1.66 5.88 18.41
CA CYS A 160 2.62 4.93 17.84
C CYS A 160 3.02 3.86 18.84
N LEU A 161 3.25 4.23 20.11
CA LEU A 161 3.53 3.29 21.20
C LEU A 161 2.35 2.35 21.45
N GLU A 162 1.11 2.87 21.52
CA GLU A 162 -0.07 2.04 21.70
C GLU A 162 -0.23 1.01 20.56
N ILE A 163 -0.09 1.44 19.31
CA ILE A 163 -0.12 0.52 18.16
C ILE A 163 0.96 -0.54 18.25
N GLN A 164 2.17 -0.17 18.68
CA GLN A 164 3.29 -1.11 18.77
C GLN A 164 3.13 -2.12 19.91
N GLN A 165 2.58 -1.70 21.04
CA GLN A 165 2.42 -2.53 22.23
C GLN A 165 1.17 -3.40 22.18
N THR A 166 0.05 -2.86 21.73
CA THR A 166 -1.24 -3.55 21.77
C THR A 166 -1.64 -4.17 20.43
N GLY A 167 -1.08 -3.65 19.33
CA GLY A 167 -1.51 -4.03 17.97
C GLY A 167 -2.92 -3.51 17.62
N GLU A 168 -3.47 -2.57 18.40
CA GLU A 168 -4.81 -2.04 18.19
C GLU A 168 -4.78 -0.59 17.70
N LEU A 169 -5.84 -0.16 17.02
CA LEU A 169 -6.08 1.21 16.59
C LEU A 169 -7.48 1.62 17.00
N SER A 170 -7.58 2.38 18.09
CA SER A 170 -8.85 2.95 18.55
C SER A 170 -9.38 4.01 17.55
N ASP A 171 -10.69 4.25 17.54
CA ASP A 171 -11.28 5.27 16.67
C ASP A 171 -10.76 6.67 17.04
N ALA A 172 -10.57 6.96 18.32
CA ALA A 172 -9.99 8.20 18.78
C ALA A 172 -8.55 8.41 18.24
N ASN A 173 -7.73 7.36 18.23
CA ASN A 173 -6.38 7.43 17.69
C ASN A 173 -6.38 7.53 16.15
N LYS A 174 -7.34 6.87 15.48
CA LYS A 174 -7.53 7.05 14.04
C LYS A 174 -7.84 8.51 13.70
N GLU A 175 -8.74 9.16 14.43
CA GLU A 175 -9.07 10.57 14.22
C GLU A 175 -7.88 11.50 14.47
N LYS A 176 -7.08 11.22 15.53
CA LYS A 176 -5.83 11.96 15.76
C LYS A 176 -4.86 11.83 14.59
N ILE A 177 -4.64 10.61 14.09
CA ILE A 177 -3.79 10.37 12.91
C ILE A 177 -4.30 11.21 11.72
N LEU A 178 -5.59 11.16 11.41
CA LEU A 178 -6.17 11.90 10.30
C LEU A 178 -6.03 13.42 10.46
N SER A 179 -6.29 13.93 11.66
CA SER A 179 -6.18 15.36 11.95
C SER A 179 -4.75 15.88 11.78
N GLU A 180 -3.77 15.20 12.39
CA GLU A 180 -2.35 15.61 12.29
C GLU A 180 -1.79 15.39 10.89
N SER A 181 -2.14 14.29 10.21
CA SER A 181 -1.75 14.07 8.82
C SER A 181 -2.28 15.15 7.89
N LYS A 182 -3.55 15.57 8.07
CA LYS A 182 -4.14 16.66 7.26
C LYS A 182 -3.40 17.98 7.47
N LYS A 183 -3.06 18.33 8.72
CA LYS A 183 -2.28 19.54 9.01
C LYS A 183 -0.90 19.50 8.37
N TYR A 184 -0.22 18.36 8.48
CA TYR A 184 1.10 18.17 7.89
C TYR A 184 1.08 18.31 6.36
N ILE A 185 0.15 17.61 5.69
CA ILE A 185 0.01 17.66 4.22
C ILE A 185 -0.30 19.08 3.75
N ALA A 186 -1.24 19.76 4.42
CA ALA A 186 -1.57 21.15 4.08
C ALA A 186 -0.38 22.11 4.24
N ALA A 187 0.51 21.87 5.19
CA ALA A 187 1.74 22.63 5.36
C ALA A 187 2.81 22.27 4.31
N ALA A 188 2.90 21.01 3.92
CA ALA A 188 3.85 20.53 2.91
C ALA A 188 3.52 21.06 1.50
N LEU A 189 2.24 21.15 1.15
CA LEU A 189 1.77 21.67 -0.14
C LEU A 189 1.92 23.20 -0.31
N LYS A 190 2.16 23.94 0.78
CA LYS A 190 2.38 25.40 0.74
C LYS A 190 3.85 25.79 0.52
N LYS A 191 4.75 24.83 0.55
CA LYS A 191 6.19 25.02 0.30
C LYS A 191 6.55 24.72 -1.14
#